data_978fef48e536305d671546a2ae390f0e
#
_entry.id   978fef48e536305d671546a2ae390f0e
#
_cell.length_a   1.000
_cell.length_b   1.000
_cell.length_c   1.000
_cell.angle_alpha   90.00
_cell.angle_beta   90.00
_cell.angle_gamma   90.00
#
_symmetry.space_group_name_H-M   'P 1'
#
loop_
_entity.id
_entity.type
_entity.pdbx_description
1 polymer ?
#
loop_
_entity_poly.entity_id
_entity_poly.type
_entity_poly.pdbx_seq_one_letter_code
_entity_poly.pdbx_strand_id
1 'polypeptide(L)' 'MSLRDWFAGHALIGIMQADMSEEEFTVSPQILARTAYRMADAMLAEREVVHG' A
#
# COMPACT_ATOMS: atom_id res chain seq x y z
N MET A 1 -10.42 -10.88 8.02
CA MET A 1 -9.64 -9.98 7.16
C MET A 1 -8.55 -10.76 6.50
N SER A 2 -8.28 -10.51 5.24
CA SER A 2 -7.25 -11.26 4.55
C SER A 2 -5.90 -10.60 4.79
N LEU A 3 -4.84 -11.35 4.57
CA LEU A 3 -3.50 -10.83 4.71
C LEU A 3 -3.25 -9.72 3.69
N ARG A 4 -3.82 -9.86 2.52
CA ARG A 4 -3.70 -8.86 1.49
C ARG A 4 -4.31 -7.53 1.96
N ASP A 5 -5.49 -7.61 2.58
CA ASP A 5 -6.14 -6.40 3.09
C ASP A 5 -5.32 -5.78 4.21
N TRP A 6 -4.74 -6.61 5.04
CA TRP A 6 -3.93 -6.12 6.15
C TRP A 6 -2.72 -5.36 5.61
N PHE A 7 -2.03 -5.93 4.63
CA PHE A 7 -0.87 -5.25 4.05
C PHE A 7 -1.29 -3.99 3.31
N ALA A 8 -2.43 -4.03 2.62
CA ALA A 8 -2.89 -2.85 1.90
C ALA A 8 -3.19 -1.70 2.86
N GLY A 9 -3.76 -2.02 4.02
CA GLY A 9 -4.06 -0.98 5.00
C GLY A 9 -2.80 -0.32 5.51
N HIS A 10 -1.77 -1.12 5.78
CA HIS A 10 -0.52 -0.58 6.27
C HIS A 10 0.22 0.20 5.19
N ALA A 11 0.15 -0.27 3.94
CA ALA A 11 0.75 0.45 2.85
C ALA A 11 0.07 1.80 2.66
N LEU A 12 -1.24 1.83 2.81
CA LEU A 12 -1.98 3.05 2.65
C LEU A 12 -1.56 4.09 3.69
N ILE A 13 -1.36 3.67 4.92
CA ILE A 13 -0.91 4.58 5.95
C ILE A 13 0.43 5.19 5.57
N GLY A 14 1.34 4.36 5.08
CA GLY A 14 2.65 4.85 4.70
C GLY A 14 2.59 5.83 3.53
N ILE A 15 1.74 5.52 2.54
CA ILE A 15 1.58 6.39 1.41
C ILE A 15 1.03 7.74 1.84
N MET A 16 0.05 7.72 2.71
CA MET A 16 -0.56 8.95 3.14
C MET A 16 0.40 9.79 3.95
N GLN A 17 1.23 9.17 4.75
CA GLN A 17 2.19 9.94 5.53
C GLN A 17 3.24 10.55 4.64
N ALA A 18 3.65 9.85 3.60
CA ALA A 18 4.63 10.41 2.69
C ALA A 18 4.07 11.61 1.96
N ASP A 19 2.79 11.53 1.59
CA ASP A 19 2.20 12.61 0.85
C ASP A 19 1.83 13.80 1.71
N MET A 20 1.68 13.60 2.98
CA MET A 20 1.30 14.69 3.82
C MET A 20 2.37 15.74 3.94
N SER A 21 3.57 15.44 3.51
CA SER A 21 4.57 16.46 3.50
C SER A 21 4.34 17.45 2.38
N GLU A 22 3.44 17.13 1.43
CA GLU A 22 3.16 18.00 0.34
C GLU A 22 1.99 18.86 0.68
N GLU A 23 1.89 20.03 0.08
CA GLU A 23 0.82 20.85 0.35
C GLU A 23 -0.41 20.37 -0.22
N GLU A 24 -0.42 19.61 -1.27
CA GLU A 24 -1.60 19.23 -1.87
C GLU A 24 -1.67 17.77 -2.06
N PHE A 25 -2.74 17.13 -1.71
CA PHE A 25 -2.91 15.72 -1.88
C PHE A 25 -3.98 15.56 -2.91
N THR A 26 -3.56 15.41 -4.14
CA THR A 26 -4.51 15.40 -5.22
C THR A 26 -4.84 14.03 -5.75
N VAL A 27 -4.29 12.99 -5.19
CA VAL A 27 -4.54 11.65 -5.68
C VAL A 27 -5.92 11.19 -5.23
N SER A 28 -6.68 10.62 -6.13
CA SER A 28 -8.03 10.22 -5.78
C SER A 28 -8.02 8.99 -4.87
N PRO A 29 -9.09 8.79 -4.10
CA PRO A 29 -9.15 7.63 -3.23
C PRO A 29 -9.06 6.31 -3.99
N GLN A 30 -9.60 6.27 -5.22
CA GLN A 30 -9.53 5.06 -6.00
C GLN A 30 -8.10 4.72 -6.40
N ILE A 31 -7.32 5.72 -6.73
CA ILE A 31 -5.93 5.48 -7.09
C ILE A 31 -5.14 5.07 -5.87
N LEU A 32 -5.41 5.68 -4.73
CA LEU A 32 -4.75 5.29 -3.51
C LEU A 32 -5.04 3.86 -3.15
N ALA A 33 -6.29 3.46 -3.24
CA ALA A 33 -6.66 2.11 -2.90
C ALA A 33 -6.00 1.12 -3.85
N ARG A 34 -5.98 1.44 -5.13
CA ARG A 34 -5.38 0.55 -6.10
C ARG A 34 -3.88 0.43 -5.86
N THR A 35 -3.23 1.52 -5.55
CA THR A 35 -1.80 1.50 -5.27
C THR A 35 -1.51 0.69 -4.02
N ALA A 36 -2.32 0.85 -2.99
CA ALA A 36 -2.13 0.09 -1.77
C ALA A 36 -2.22 -1.41 -2.01
N TYR A 37 -3.17 -1.84 -2.83
CA TYR A 37 -3.30 -3.26 -3.11
C TYR A 37 -2.17 -3.77 -4.00
N ARG A 38 -1.66 -2.95 -4.89
CA ARG A 38 -0.51 -3.33 -5.66
C ARG A 38 0.70 -3.53 -4.75
N MET A 39 0.86 -2.67 -3.77
CA MET A 39 1.95 -2.82 -2.84
C MET A 39 1.77 -4.05 -1.98
N ALA A 40 0.55 -4.34 -1.59
CA ALA A 40 0.28 -5.54 -0.82
C ALA A 40 0.63 -6.79 -1.62
N ASP A 41 0.28 -6.80 -2.90
CA ASP A 41 0.59 -7.94 -3.76
C ASP A 41 2.09 -8.12 -3.91
N ALA A 42 2.81 -7.02 -4.04
CA ALA A 42 4.26 -7.08 -4.15
C ALA A 42 4.89 -7.60 -2.86
N MET A 43 4.36 -7.18 -1.73
CA MET A 43 4.88 -7.64 -0.46
C MET A 43 4.63 -9.13 -0.26
N LEU A 44 3.48 -9.59 -0.67
CA LEU A 44 3.18 -11.00 -0.55
C LEU A 44 4.05 -11.84 -1.47
N ALA A 45 4.32 -11.34 -2.66
CA ALA A 45 5.18 -12.03 -3.59
C ALA A 45 6.61 -12.13 -3.05
N GLU A 46 7.10 -11.04 -2.50
CA GLU A 46 8.45 -11.04 -1.96
C GLU A 46 8.58 -11.98 -0.76
N ARG A 47 7.55 -12.04 0.02
CA ARG A 47 7.54 -12.89 1.16
C ARG A 47 7.71 -14.34 0.77
N GLU A 48 7.11 -14.73 -0.37
CA GLU A 48 7.24 -16.08 -0.83
C GLU A 48 8.55 -16.36 -1.48
N VAL A 49 9.14 -15.38 -2.12
CA VAL A 49 10.38 -15.58 -2.81
C VAL A 49 11.55 -15.65 -1.87
N VAL A 50 11.51 -14.84 -0.83
CA VAL A 50 12.65 -14.61 -0.05
C VAL A 50 13.00 -15.65 0.89
N HIS A 51 12.17 -16.46 1.27
CA HIS A 51 12.48 -17.24 2.29
C HIS A 51 12.68 -18.47 1.98
N GLY A 52 13.45 -18.71 1.51
CA GLY A 52 13.78 -19.99 1.29
C GLY A 52 14.17 -20.72 2.47
#